data_a611bd340b27900687bd15419b807c85
#
_entry.id   a611bd340b27900687bd15419b807c85
#
_cell.length_a   1.000
_cell.length_b   1.000
_cell.length_c   1.000
_cell.angle_alpha   90.00
_cell.angle_beta   90.00
_cell.angle_gamma   90.00
#
_symmetry.space_group_name_H-M   'P 1'
#
loop_
_entity.id
_entity.type
_entity.pdbx_description
1 polymer ?
#
loop_
_entity_poly.entity_id
_entity_poly.type
_entity_poly.pdbx_seq_one_letter_code
_entity_poly.pdbx_strand_id
1 'polypeptide(L)'
;VLEHWDTEKSYMPEWKELLSEQMNYTYPYLQEEQMKLKFTVSELKKRIYAGEQMREMQEDGGEELYQEPEIVPLVPGFMQDQKEGLTGASRGTAYHKLMELLDFTRQYTEAALKNAVHDFEKKKKMTSEMAACIRISDILLFLESSSGKRMSAAAGKGKLWREQPFVLGVDADQVYPGFSGEPGSQEKEVILVQGIIDAYFEEEDGIVVLDYKTDKVKSAEQLKERYHAQLEYYAQALEGLLEKPVKEKIIYSFTLREEIRL
;
A
#
# COMPACT_ATOMS: atom_id res chain seq x y z
N VAL A 1 -7.05 -40.20 -44.83
CA VAL A 1 -8.19 -40.50 -43.89
C VAL A 1 -9.12 -39.31 -43.80
N LEU A 2 -8.62 -38.09 -43.81
CA LEU A 2 -9.43 -36.86 -43.70
C LEU A 2 -10.08 -36.42 -45.05
N GLU A 3 -9.54 -36.85 -46.20
CA GLU A 3 -10.05 -36.51 -47.52
C GLU A 3 -11.44 -37.10 -47.86
N HIS A 4 -11.88 -38.11 -47.09
CA HIS A 4 -13.17 -38.77 -47.28
C HIS A 4 -14.09 -38.65 -46.07
N TRP A 5 -13.86 -37.64 -45.25
CA TRP A 5 -14.71 -37.38 -44.09
C TRP A 5 -16.04 -36.76 -44.52
N ASP A 6 -17.11 -37.53 -44.32
CA ASP A 6 -18.46 -37.03 -44.59
C ASP A 6 -18.99 -36.34 -43.33
N THR A 7 -19.08 -35.02 -43.37
CA THR A 7 -19.53 -34.19 -42.25
C THR A 7 -21.04 -34.30 -41.95
N GLU A 8 -21.82 -34.82 -42.94
CA GLU A 8 -23.27 -34.97 -42.78
C GLU A 8 -23.63 -36.34 -42.16
N LYS A 9 -22.68 -37.28 -42.11
CA LYS A 9 -22.92 -38.61 -41.63
C LYS A 9 -22.68 -38.68 -40.11
N SER A 10 -23.73 -38.98 -39.38
CA SER A 10 -23.63 -39.21 -37.91
C SER A 10 -23.04 -40.60 -37.66
N TYR A 11 -21.78 -40.66 -37.24
CA TYR A 11 -21.06 -41.92 -37.03
C TYR A 11 -21.38 -42.62 -35.74
N MET A 12 -21.75 -41.91 -34.68
CA MET A 12 -22.19 -42.44 -33.40
C MET A 12 -23.02 -41.37 -32.66
N PRO A 13 -24.36 -41.46 -32.70
CA PRO A 13 -25.22 -40.45 -32.09
C PRO A 13 -24.92 -40.21 -30.61
N GLU A 14 -24.61 -41.27 -29.88
CA GLU A 14 -24.29 -41.24 -28.44
C GLU A 14 -23.03 -40.38 -28.16
N TRP A 15 -22.01 -40.50 -29.03
CA TRP A 15 -20.78 -39.70 -28.89
C TRP A 15 -20.99 -38.25 -29.35
N LYS A 16 -21.92 -38.02 -30.26
CA LYS A 16 -22.23 -36.67 -30.72
C LYS A 16 -22.85 -35.83 -29.61
N GLU A 17 -23.77 -36.39 -28.84
CA GLU A 17 -24.36 -35.71 -27.70
C GLU A 17 -23.30 -35.42 -26.62
N LEU A 18 -22.53 -36.45 -26.24
CA LEU A 18 -21.48 -36.32 -25.23
C LEU A 18 -20.41 -35.28 -25.63
N LEU A 19 -19.94 -35.27 -26.87
CA LEU A 19 -18.97 -34.31 -27.37
C LEU A 19 -19.58 -32.91 -27.48
N SER A 20 -20.85 -32.82 -27.90
CA SER A 20 -21.55 -31.53 -27.94
C SER A 20 -21.68 -30.91 -26.55
N GLU A 21 -22.00 -31.74 -25.54
CA GLU A 21 -22.08 -31.30 -24.15
C GLU A 21 -20.71 -30.83 -23.63
N GLN A 22 -19.65 -31.61 -23.91
CA GLN A 22 -18.29 -31.24 -23.55
C GLN A 22 -17.75 -29.99 -24.28
N MET A 23 -18.06 -29.87 -25.59
CA MET A 23 -17.62 -28.73 -26.39
C MET A 23 -18.39 -27.43 -26.06
N ASN A 24 -19.63 -27.55 -25.61
CA ASN A 24 -20.47 -26.42 -25.20
C ASN A 24 -20.39 -26.14 -23.71
N TYR A 25 -19.57 -26.92 -22.98
CA TYR A 25 -19.34 -26.67 -21.56
C TYR A 25 -18.71 -25.28 -21.41
N THR A 26 -19.45 -24.40 -20.77
CA THR A 26 -18.94 -23.09 -20.36
C THR A 26 -18.51 -23.18 -18.92
N TYR A 27 -17.24 -22.87 -18.68
CA TYR A 27 -16.71 -22.83 -17.31
C TYR A 27 -17.54 -21.86 -16.47
N PRO A 28 -18.21 -22.32 -15.38
CA PRO A 28 -19.14 -21.48 -14.64
C PRO A 28 -18.47 -20.31 -13.93
N TYR A 29 -17.15 -20.37 -13.73
CA TYR A 29 -16.35 -19.38 -13.01
C TYR A 29 -15.49 -18.51 -13.94
N LEU A 30 -15.92 -18.27 -15.18
CA LEU A 30 -15.20 -17.43 -16.14
C LEU A 30 -14.91 -15.99 -15.63
N GLN A 31 -15.77 -15.49 -14.74
CA GLN A 31 -15.57 -14.17 -14.13
C GLN A 31 -14.40 -14.17 -13.15
N GLU A 32 -14.14 -15.30 -12.50
CA GLU A 32 -13.07 -15.47 -11.51
C GLU A 32 -11.69 -15.57 -12.16
N GLU A 33 -11.59 -16.16 -13.36
CA GLU A 33 -10.31 -16.25 -14.10
C GLU A 33 -9.67 -14.89 -14.36
N GLN A 34 -10.48 -13.82 -14.43
CA GLN A 34 -10.02 -12.47 -14.69
C GLN A 34 -9.79 -11.67 -13.40
N MET A 35 -10.11 -12.26 -12.24
CA MET A 35 -9.96 -11.57 -10.97
C MET A 35 -8.53 -11.64 -10.46
N LYS A 36 -7.98 -10.48 -10.15
CA LYS A 36 -6.72 -10.41 -9.42
C LYS A 36 -7.00 -10.71 -7.95
N LEU A 37 -6.38 -11.78 -7.42
CA LEU A 37 -6.58 -12.24 -6.04
C LEU A 37 -5.71 -11.51 -5.00
N LYS A 38 -4.76 -10.69 -5.47
CA LYS A 38 -3.82 -10.00 -4.61
C LYS A 38 -3.58 -8.58 -5.09
N PHE A 39 -3.77 -7.62 -4.20
CA PHE A 39 -3.57 -6.19 -4.48
C PHE A 39 -2.60 -5.58 -3.49
N THR A 40 -1.88 -4.54 -3.93
CA THR A 40 -1.28 -3.59 -3.01
C THR A 40 -2.32 -2.53 -2.62
N VAL A 41 -2.14 -1.91 -1.44
CA VAL A 41 -3.01 -0.80 -1.01
C VAL A 41 -2.99 0.34 -2.03
N SER A 42 -1.84 0.62 -2.64
CA SER A 42 -1.69 1.65 -3.68
C SER A 42 -2.49 1.33 -4.95
N GLU A 43 -2.56 0.07 -5.36
CA GLU A 43 -3.39 -0.35 -6.49
C GLU A 43 -4.88 -0.21 -6.20
N LEU A 44 -5.33 -0.62 -4.99
CA LEU A 44 -6.73 -0.44 -4.57
C LEU A 44 -7.11 1.02 -4.51
N LYS A 45 -6.25 1.85 -3.94
CA LYS A 45 -6.42 3.29 -3.93
C LYS A 45 -6.64 3.84 -5.35
N LYS A 46 -5.75 3.51 -6.30
CA LYS A 46 -5.91 3.93 -7.70
C LYS A 46 -7.22 3.45 -8.31
N ARG A 47 -7.67 2.25 -7.97
CA ARG A 47 -8.91 1.67 -8.49
C ARG A 47 -10.16 2.36 -7.94
N ILE A 48 -10.20 2.65 -6.65
CA ILE A 48 -11.28 3.40 -6.00
C ILE A 48 -11.37 4.79 -6.62
N TYR A 49 -10.24 5.49 -6.75
CA TYR A 49 -10.19 6.80 -7.40
C TYR A 49 -10.57 6.77 -8.88
N ALA A 50 -10.16 5.76 -9.65
CA ALA A 50 -10.54 5.64 -11.06
C ALA A 50 -12.05 5.42 -11.22
N GLY A 51 -12.69 4.75 -10.26
CA GLY A 51 -14.15 4.58 -10.26
C GLY A 51 -14.90 5.89 -9.98
N GLU A 52 -14.36 6.76 -9.14
CA GLU A 52 -14.98 8.03 -8.77
C GLU A 52 -14.60 9.18 -9.73
N GLN A 53 -13.41 9.17 -10.30
CA GLN A 53 -12.84 10.30 -11.07
C GLN A 53 -12.72 10.09 -12.58
N MET A 54 -13.30 9.04 -13.18
CA MET A 54 -13.39 8.98 -14.65
C MET A 54 -14.09 10.20 -15.28
N ARG A 55 -14.62 11.11 -14.46
CA ARG A 55 -15.26 12.37 -14.89
C ARG A 55 -14.42 13.64 -14.76
N GLU A 56 -13.35 13.67 -13.97
CA GLU A 56 -12.66 14.95 -13.66
C GLU A 56 -11.15 15.01 -13.95
N MET A 57 -10.48 13.93 -14.32
CA MET A 57 -9.02 13.90 -14.48
C MET A 57 -8.49 14.23 -15.88
N GLN A 58 -9.22 14.92 -16.73
CA GLN A 58 -8.68 15.37 -18.02
C GLN A 58 -7.94 16.72 -17.99
N GLU A 59 -7.90 17.45 -16.87
CA GLU A 59 -7.40 18.82 -16.88
C GLU A 59 -6.26 19.18 -15.92
N ASP A 60 -5.73 18.31 -15.06
CA ASP A 60 -4.63 18.70 -14.20
C ASP A 60 -3.44 17.74 -14.33
N GLY A 61 -2.37 18.24 -14.97
CA GLY A 61 -1.10 17.54 -15.12
C GLY A 61 -0.46 17.25 -13.76
N GLY A 62 -0.91 16.17 -13.14
CA GLY A 62 -0.41 15.72 -11.84
C GLY A 62 1.05 15.30 -11.91
N GLU A 63 1.93 16.01 -11.19
CA GLU A 63 3.28 15.56 -10.90
C GLU A 63 3.23 14.14 -10.32
N GLU A 64 4.18 13.30 -10.70
CA GLU A 64 4.29 11.90 -10.27
C GLU A 64 4.09 11.76 -8.76
N LEU A 65 3.00 11.11 -8.39
CA LEU A 65 2.74 10.71 -7.03
C LEU A 65 3.82 9.72 -6.58
N TYR A 66 4.35 9.92 -5.38
CA TYR A 66 5.18 8.92 -4.72
C TYR A 66 4.54 7.54 -4.87
N GLN A 67 5.24 6.65 -5.54
CA GLN A 67 4.83 5.24 -5.61
C GLN A 67 5.40 4.58 -4.37
N GLU A 68 4.50 4.08 -3.51
CA GLU A 68 4.93 3.17 -2.45
C GLU A 68 5.74 2.04 -3.07
N PRO A 69 6.88 1.65 -2.46
CA PRO A 69 7.66 0.54 -2.97
C PRO A 69 6.75 -0.68 -3.08
N GLU A 70 6.68 -1.28 -4.26
CA GLU A 70 6.02 -2.57 -4.41
C GLU A 70 6.65 -3.52 -3.40
N ILE A 71 5.83 -4.19 -2.58
CA ILE A 71 6.32 -5.30 -1.78
C ILE A 71 6.70 -6.40 -2.77
N VAL A 72 7.93 -6.34 -3.23
CA VAL A 72 8.51 -7.41 -4.04
C VAL A 72 8.47 -8.65 -3.16
N PRO A 73 7.84 -9.77 -3.59
CA PRO A 73 7.99 -11.01 -2.86
C PRO A 73 9.48 -11.23 -2.65
N LEU A 74 9.89 -11.65 -1.45
CA LEU A 74 11.28 -11.84 -1.03
C LEU A 74 12.07 -12.60 -2.11
N VAL A 75 12.53 -11.87 -3.10
CA VAL A 75 13.48 -12.37 -4.09
C VAL A 75 14.81 -12.30 -3.39
N PRO A 76 15.52 -13.44 -3.26
CA PRO A 76 16.85 -13.45 -2.68
C PRO A 76 17.71 -12.37 -3.33
N GLY A 77 18.47 -11.61 -2.56
CA GLY A 77 19.21 -10.42 -3.03
C GLY A 77 20.15 -10.68 -4.22
N PHE A 78 20.53 -11.95 -4.50
CA PHE A 78 21.31 -12.37 -5.66
C PHE A 78 20.51 -12.45 -6.97
N MET A 79 19.17 -12.44 -6.90
CA MET A 79 18.25 -12.41 -8.05
C MET A 79 17.72 -10.99 -8.36
N GLN A 80 18.04 -10.03 -7.52
CA GLN A 80 17.78 -8.63 -7.82
C GLN A 80 18.85 -8.17 -8.82
N ASP A 81 18.51 -8.22 -10.12
CA ASP A 81 19.28 -7.46 -11.11
C ASP A 81 19.35 -6.02 -10.60
N GLN A 82 20.57 -5.55 -10.40
CA GLN A 82 20.84 -4.14 -10.15
C GLN A 82 20.29 -3.37 -11.35
N LYS A 83 19.02 -2.98 -11.30
CA LYS A 83 18.52 -1.96 -12.20
C LYS A 83 19.28 -0.70 -11.85
N GLU A 84 20.28 -0.45 -12.65
CA GLU A 84 21.03 0.81 -12.68
C GLU A 84 20.03 1.95 -12.73
N GLY A 85 20.20 2.88 -11.79
CA GLY A 85 19.63 4.19 -11.86
C GLY A 85 18.22 4.31 -11.27
N LEU A 86 18.15 4.40 -9.95
CA LEU A 86 17.21 5.34 -9.36
C LEU A 86 17.64 6.75 -9.81
N THR A 87 17.18 7.11 -11.00
CA THR A 87 17.25 8.49 -11.49
C THR A 87 16.32 9.32 -10.61
N GLY A 88 16.89 9.95 -9.57
CA GLY A 88 16.20 10.78 -8.62
C GLY A 88 15.49 9.99 -7.54
N ALA A 89 16.14 9.81 -6.38
CA ALA A 89 15.44 9.39 -5.17
C ALA A 89 14.31 10.40 -4.94
N SER A 90 13.05 9.94 -5.02
CA SER A 90 11.95 10.84 -4.77
C SER A 90 12.09 11.38 -3.34
N ARG A 91 11.74 12.63 -3.13
CA ARG A 91 11.74 13.26 -1.79
C ARG A 91 10.99 12.37 -0.79
N GLY A 92 9.88 11.75 -1.22
CA GLY A 92 9.12 10.81 -0.41
C GLY A 92 9.97 9.67 0.12
N THR A 93 10.63 8.91 -0.75
CA THR A 93 11.49 7.78 -0.36
C THR A 93 12.58 8.19 0.64
N ALA A 94 13.17 9.38 0.45
CA ALA A 94 14.20 9.89 1.35
C ALA A 94 13.65 10.16 2.77
N TYR A 95 12.45 10.78 2.86
CA TYR A 95 11.81 11.07 4.14
C TYR A 95 11.37 9.80 4.85
N HIS A 96 10.68 8.87 4.18
CA HIS A 96 10.29 7.57 4.75
C HIS A 96 11.51 6.81 5.25
N LYS A 97 12.59 6.73 4.44
CA LYS A 97 13.82 6.06 4.84
C LYS A 97 14.46 6.69 6.07
N LEU A 98 14.47 8.02 6.18
CA LEU A 98 14.98 8.69 7.37
C LEU A 98 14.11 8.37 8.59
N MET A 99 12.78 8.45 8.46
CA MET A 99 11.85 8.16 9.56
C MET A 99 11.95 6.70 10.05
N GLU A 100 12.23 5.75 9.14
CA GLU A 100 12.55 4.37 9.50
C GLU A 100 13.83 4.25 10.34
N LEU A 101 14.87 5.01 9.98
CA LEU A 101 16.21 4.89 10.58
C LEU A 101 16.39 5.68 11.88
N LEU A 102 15.59 6.73 12.13
CA LEU A 102 15.72 7.58 13.30
C LEU A 102 15.44 6.81 14.60
N ASP A 103 16.21 7.10 15.62
CA ASP A 103 16.00 6.60 16.99
C ASP A 103 15.10 7.57 17.75
N PHE A 104 13.81 7.28 17.83
CA PHE A 104 12.80 8.13 18.49
C PHE A 104 12.95 8.18 20.02
N THR A 105 13.84 7.39 20.63
CA THR A 105 14.14 7.50 22.06
C THR A 105 15.06 8.67 22.37
N ARG A 106 15.65 9.29 21.33
CA ARG A 106 16.59 10.40 21.47
C ARG A 106 15.95 11.73 21.11
N GLN A 107 16.45 12.77 21.76
CA GLN A 107 16.18 14.15 21.33
C GLN A 107 17.22 14.58 20.29
N TYR A 108 16.75 15.26 19.26
CA TYR A 108 17.61 15.73 18.17
C TYR A 108 17.63 17.26 18.15
N THR A 109 18.83 17.82 18.25
CA THR A 109 19.12 19.17 17.79
C THR A 109 19.40 19.14 16.29
N GLU A 110 19.39 20.30 15.65
CA GLU A 110 19.72 20.43 14.22
C GLU A 110 21.07 19.78 13.88
N ALA A 111 22.10 20.07 14.70
CA ALA A 111 23.43 19.50 14.51
C ALA A 111 23.43 17.97 14.70
N ALA A 112 22.71 17.46 15.72
CA ALA A 112 22.63 16.03 15.99
C ALA A 112 21.91 15.29 14.84
N LEU A 113 20.84 15.89 14.28
CA LEU A 113 20.11 15.30 13.16
C LEU A 113 20.96 15.30 11.87
N LYS A 114 21.67 16.39 11.57
CA LYS A 114 22.62 16.43 10.45
C LYS A 114 23.70 15.35 10.58
N ASN A 115 24.25 15.16 11.77
CA ASN A 115 25.23 14.12 12.04
C ASN A 115 24.63 12.71 11.87
N ALA A 116 23.40 12.49 12.31
CA ALA A 116 22.69 11.21 12.14
C ALA A 116 22.49 10.88 10.65
N VAL A 117 22.04 11.82 9.83
CA VAL A 117 21.90 11.66 8.38
C VAL A 117 23.24 11.31 7.73
N HIS A 118 24.31 12.03 8.09
CA HIS A 118 25.66 11.75 7.60
C HIS A 118 26.16 10.36 8.02
N ASP A 119 25.87 9.93 9.25
CA ASP A 119 26.22 8.60 9.72
C ASP A 119 25.46 7.49 8.98
N PHE A 120 24.17 7.72 8.65
CA PHE A 120 23.39 6.79 7.84
C PHE A 120 23.95 6.67 6.41
N GLU A 121 24.37 7.78 5.81
CA GLU A 121 25.05 7.80 4.53
C GLU A 121 26.37 7.00 4.60
N LYS A 122 27.22 7.28 5.56
CA LYS A 122 28.48 6.54 5.79
C LYS A 122 28.28 5.03 5.93
N LYS A 123 27.21 4.65 6.64
CA LYS A 123 26.85 3.24 6.87
C LYS A 123 26.10 2.61 5.69
N LYS A 124 25.98 3.33 4.56
CA LYS A 124 25.26 2.91 3.36
C LYS A 124 23.79 2.51 3.61
N LYS A 125 23.17 3.09 4.65
CA LYS A 125 21.74 2.93 4.93
C LYS A 125 20.86 3.92 4.16
N MET A 126 21.49 5.01 3.68
CA MET A 126 20.91 6.03 2.81
C MET A 126 21.90 6.35 1.70
N THR A 127 21.41 6.75 0.52
CA THR A 127 22.25 7.29 -0.54
C THR A 127 22.52 8.79 -0.31
N SER A 128 23.61 9.32 -0.90
CA SER A 128 23.90 10.76 -0.86
C SER A 128 22.77 11.60 -1.48
N GLU A 129 22.12 11.07 -2.50
CA GLU A 129 20.96 11.72 -3.16
C GLU A 129 19.78 11.82 -2.21
N MET A 130 19.45 10.74 -1.47
CA MET A 130 18.43 10.77 -0.44
C MET A 130 18.75 11.80 0.65
N ALA A 131 20.01 11.78 1.16
CA ALA A 131 20.45 12.74 2.17
C ALA A 131 20.29 14.20 1.70
N ALA A 132 20.60 14.47 0.44
CA ALA A 132 20.45 15.80 -0.16
C ALA A 132 18.99 16.26 -0.32
N CYS A 133 18.04 15.32 -0.46
CA CYS A 133 16.60 15.63 -0.57
C CYS A 133 15.96 16.05 0.76
N ILE A 134 16.60 15.73 1.90
CA ILE A 134 16.01 15.94 3.22
C ILE A 134 16.25 17.37 3.71
N ARG A 135 15.16 18.02 4.10
CA ARG A 135 15.23 19.29 4.83
C ARG A 135 15.18 19.01 6.33
N ILE A 136 16.28 19.25 6.99
CA ILE A 136 16.44 18.99 8.45
C ILE A 136 15.36 19.72 9.26
N SER A 137 14.99 20.95 8.86
CA SER A 137 13.94 21.73 9.51
C SER A 137 12.57 21.04 9.50
N ASP A 138 12.23 20.33 8.41
CA ASP A 138 10.94 19.64 8.30
C ASP A 138 10.88 18.45 9.29
N ILE A 139 11.99 17.74 9.45
CA ILE A 139 12.10 16.62 10.39
C ILE A 139 12.05 17.14 11.85
N LEU A 140 12.73 18.22 12.16
CA LEU A 140 12.68 18.82 13.50
C LEU A 140 11.25 19.28 13.84
N LEU A 141 10.54 19.91 12.90
CA LEU A 141 9.14 20.27 13.10
C LEU A 141 8.25 19.07 13.37
N PHE A 142 8.48 17.97 12.66
CA PHE A 142 7.77 16.72 12.94
C PHE A 142 8.07 16.21 14.34
N LEU A 143 9.34 16.12 14.74
CA LEU A 143 9.73 15.62 16.06
C LEU A 143 9.18 16.47 17.21
N GLU A 144 8.96 17.79 16.99
CA GLU A 144 8.34 18.71 17.93
C GLU A 144 6.81 18.69 17.89
N SER A 145 6.21 18.09 16.88
CA SER A 145 4.76 17.97 16.73
C SER A 145 4.14 17.09 17.82
N SER A 146 2.81 17.09 17.91
CA SER A 146 2.08 16.19 18.83
C SER A 146 2.38 14.73 18.54
N SER A 147 2.30 14.31 17.28
CA SER A 147 2.58 12.94 16.85
C SER A 147 4.04 12.54 17.10
N GLY A 148 4.99 13.41 16.79
CA GLY A 148 6.42 13.15 17.03
C GLY A 148 6.74 12.93 18.51
N LYS A 149 6.17 13.74 19.41
CA LYS A 149 6.31 13.58 20.87
C LYS A 149 5.66 12.31 21.37
N ARG A 150 4.46 11.96 20.88
CA ARG A 150 3.75 10.72 21.22
C ARG A 150 4.53 9.50 20.73
N MET A 151 5.07 9.52 19.51
CA MET A 151 5.95 8.47 19.00
C MET A 151 7.20 8.29 19.86
N SER A 152 7.84 9.40 20.28
CA SER A 152 9.00 9.36 21.16
C SER A 152 8.66 8.73 22.51
N ALA A 153 7.53 9.09 23.10
CA ALA A 153 7.06 8.50 24.35
C ALA A 153 6.76 6.99 24.20
N ALA A 154 6.14 6.59 23.08
CA ALA A 154 5.88 5.19 22.77
C ALA A 154 7.18 4.41 22.52
N ALA A 155 8.14 5.00 21.78
CA ALA A 155 9.46 4.40 21.56
C ALA A 155 10.20 4.12 22.88
N GLY A 156 10.15 5.05 23.82
CA GLY A 156 10.73 4.86 25.16
C GLY A 156 10.10 3.70 25.97
N LYS A 157 8.87 3.30 25.62
CA LYS A 157 8.16 2.15 26.19
C LYS A 157 8.28 0.87 25.35
N GLY A 158 9.01 0.89 24.23
CA GLY A 158 9.07 -0.22 23.27
C GLY A 158 7.77 -0.49 22.51
N LYS A 159 6.92 0.53 22.35
CA LYS A 159 5.58 0.45 21.76
C LYS A 159 5.45 1.26 20.46
N LEU A 160 6.53 1.39 19.70
CA LEU A 160 6.58 2.03 18.39
C LEU A 160 7.08 1.03 17.35
N TRP A 161 6.31 0.85 16.29
CA TRP A 161 6.67 0.04 15.12
C TRP A 161 6.69 0.92 13.88
N ARG A 162 7.60 0.60 12.96
CA ARG A 162 7.81 1.37 11.73
C ARG A 162 8.06 0.43 10.57
N GLU A 163 7.65 0.84 9.36
CA GLU A 163 7.81 0.06 8.13
C GLU A 163 7.32 -1.38 8.30
N GLN A 164 6.11 -1.54 8.86
CA GLN A 164 5.57 -2.85 9.14
C GLN A 164 4.80 -3.40 7.96
N PRO A 165 5.29 -4.48 7.31
CA PRO A 165 4.54 -5.15 6.26
C PRO A 165 3.31 -5.85 6.85
N PHE A 166 2.21 -5.84 6.10
CA PHE A 166 1.01 -6.59 6.44
C PHE A 166 0.39 -7.24 5.22
N VAL A 167 -0.42 -8.26 5.47
CA VAL A 167 -1.34 -8.88 4.51
C VAL A 167 -2.69 -8.99 5.21
N LEU A 168 -3.72 -8.45 4.56
CA LEU A 168 -5.10 -8.45 5.04
C LEU A 168 -5.97 -9.20 4.04
N GLY A 169 -6.83 -10.10 4.52
CA GLY A 169 -7.92 -10.66 3.74
C GLY A 169 -9.13 -9.73 3.79
N VAL A 170 -9.62 -9.31 2.64
CA VAL A 170 -10.85 -8.53 2.53
C VAL A 170 -11.88 -9.28 1.69
N ASP A 171 -13.17 -9.08 1.97
CA ASP A 171 -14.23 -9.69 1.17
C ASP A 171 -14.15 -9.22 -0.29
N ALA A 172 -14.30 -10.12 -1.25
CA ALA A 172 -14.16 -9.83 -2.67
C ALA A 172 -15.14 -8.75 -3.16
N ASP A 173 -16.32 -8.64 -2.56
CA ASP A 173 -17.33 -7.63 -2.87
C ASP A 173 -16.87 -6.19 -2.56
N GLN A 174 -15.96 -6.03 -1.60
CA GLN A 174 -15.36 -4.71 -1.29
C GLN A 174 -14.42 -4.23 -2.39
N VAL A 175 -13.78 -5.14 -3.11
CA VAL A 175 -12.80 -4.83 -4.17
C VAL A 175 -13.45 -4.87 -5.55
N TYR A 176 -14.43 -5.76 -5.74
CA TYR A 176 -15.19 -5.96 -6.96
C TYR A 176 -16.69 -5.75 -6.70
N PRO A 177 -17.19 -4.51 -6.73
CA PRO A 177 -18.61 -4.23 -6.50
C PRO A 177 -19.50 -5.03 -7.44
N GLY A 178 -20.48 -5.76 -6.87
CA GLY A 178 -21.37 -6.63 -7.61
C GLY A 178 -20.88 -8.05 -7.84
N PHE A 179 -19.72 -8.40 -7.31
CA PHE A 179 -19.29 -9.79 -7.25
C PHE A 179 -20.09 -10.53 -6.16
N SER A 180 -20.73 -11.60 -6.54
CA SER A 180 -21.64 -12.39 -5.66
C SER A 180 -21.18 -13.80 -5.41
N GLY A 181 -19.90 -14.14 -5.59
CA GLY A 181 -19.37 -15.49 -5.31
C GLY A 181 -20.16 -16.64 -5.95
N GLU A 182 -19.92 -17.85 -5.51
CA GLU A 182 -20.68 -19.02 -5.95
C GLU A 182 -22.17 -18.91 -5.57
N PRO A 183 -23.10 -19.14 -6.49
CA PRO A 183 -24.52 -19.20 -6.18
C PRO A 183 -24.79 -20.32 -5.16
N GLY A 184 -25.12 -19.95 -3.93
CA GLY A 184 -25.42 -20.88 -2.84
C GLY A 184 -24.25 -21.19 -1.89
N SER A 185 -23.05 -20.64 -2.12
CA SER A 185 -21.98 -20.67 -1.15
C SER A 185 -22.27 -19.71 0.02
N GLN A 186 -22.06 -20.18 1.25
CA GLN A 186 -22.07 -19.34 2.46
C GLN A 186 -20.67 -18.77 2.74
N GLU A 187 -19.65 -19.25 2.05
CA GLU A 187 -18.28 -18.78 2.20
C GLU A 187 -18.07 -17.58 1.31
N LYS A 188 -17.57 -16.49 1.90
CA LYS A 188 -17.19 -15.28 1.17
C LYS A 188 -15.82 -15.48 0.56
N GLU A 189 -15.67 -15.12 -0.69
CA GLU A 189 -14.37 -15.11 -1.33
C GLU A 189 -13.52 -13.96 -0.79
N VAL A 190 -12.24 -14.28 -0.54
CA VAL A 190 -11.29 -13.39 0.10
C VAL A 190 -10.21 -12.98 -0.89
N ILE A 191 -9.98 -11.67 -0.98
CA ILE A 191 -8.89 -11.07 -1.73
C ILE A 191 -7.82 -10.60 -0.76
N LEU A 192 -6.57 -10.87 -1.11
CA LEU A 192 -5.44 -10.46 -0.30
C LEU A 192 -5.01 -9.02 -0.62
N VAL A 193 -4.99 -8.18 0.39
CA VAL A 193 -4.45 -6.81 0.32
C VAL A 193 -3.17 -6.74 1.11
N GLN A 194 -2.10 -6.28 0.48
CA GLN A 194 -0.80 -6.13 1.13
C GLN A 194 -0.33 -4.68 1.10
N GLY A 195 0.40 -4.30 2.13
CA GLY A 195 0.97 -2.95 2.25
C GLY A 195 2.10 -2.90 3.27
N ILE A 196 2.65 -1.71 3.43
CA ILE A 196 3.59 -1.38 4.50
C ILE A 196 2.97 -0.21 5.26
N ILE A 197 2.88 -0.35 6.58
CA ILE A 197 2.44 0.72 7.48
C ILE A 197 3.68 1.51 7.87
N ASP A 198 3.71 2.81 7.55
CA ASP A 198 4.85 3.68 7.83
C ASP A 198 5.23 3.69 9.31
N ALA A 199 4.25 3.96 10.16
CA ALA A 199 4.41 3.87 11.61
C ALA A 199 3.08 3.62 12.30
N TYR A 200 3.13 2.86 13.39
CA TYR A 200 2.06 2.84 14.37
C TYR A 200 2.64 2.71 15.79
N PHE A 201 1.90 3.15 16.76
CA PHE A 201 2.29 3.04 18.16
C PHE A 201 1.09 2.80 19.06
N GLU A 202 1.35 2.11 20.18
CA GLU A 202 0.33 1.80 21.18
C GLU A 202 0.33 2.84 22.28
N GLU A 203 -0.86 3.30 22.62
CA GLU A 203 -1.17 4.05 23.84
C GLU A 203 -2.09 3.23 24.76
N GLU A 204 -2.49 3.78 25.90
CA GLU A 204 -3.28 3.04 26.90
C GLU A 204 -4.67 2.67 26.37
N ASP A 205 -5.25 3.51 25.53
CA ASP A 205 -6.62 3.44 25.03
C ASP A 205 -6.74 2.96 23.58
N GLY A 206 -5.63 2.59 22.94
CA GLY A 206 -5.66 2.06 21.56
C GLY A 206 -4.41 2.32 20.76
N ILE A 207 -4.51 2.02 19.48
CA ILE A 207 -3.43 2.16 18.51
C ILE A 207 -3.59 3.49 17.76
N VAL A 208 -2.48 4.14 17.46
CA VAL A 208 -2.41 5.29 16.57
C VAL A 208 -1.62 4.89 15.33
N VAL A 209 -2.22 5.08 14.17
CA VAL A 209 -1.58 4.86 12.86
C VAL A 209 -1.12 6.20 12.31
N LEU A 210 0.10 6.25 11.83
CA LEU A 210 0.69 7.44 11.23
C LEU A 210 1.26 7.10 9.86
N ASP A 211 0.96 7.95 8.88
CA ASP A 211 1.41 7.86 7.52
C ASP A 211 2.10 9.19 7.11
N TYR A 212 3.26 9.10 6.46
CA TYR A 212 4.06 10.27 6.09
C TYR A 212 3.81 10.65 4.63
N LYS A 213 3.53 11.93 4.37
CA LYS A 213 3.31 12.41 3.01
C LYS A 213 4.16 13.64 2.69
N THR A 214 4.77 13.60 1.51
CA THR A 214 5.59 14.70 0.98
C THR A 214 4.96 15.34 -0.25
N ASP A 215 3.72 14.94 -0.59
CA ASP A 215 2.99 15.43 -1.75
C ASP A 215 2.85 16.96 -1.73
N LYS A 216 2.96 17.56 -2.91
CA LYS A 216 2.64 18.95 -3.11
C LYS A 216 1.12 19.11 -3.24
N VAL A 217 0.48 19.46 -2.16
CA VAL A 217 -0.97 19.70 -2.08
C VAL A 217 -1.24 21.11 -1.61
N LYS A 218 -2.46 21.60 -1.89
CA LYS A 218 -2.91 22.94 -1.51
C LYS A 218 -3.67 22.96 -0.19
N SER A 219 -4.26 21.82 0.20
CA SER A 219 -5.05 21.73 1.44
C SER A 219 -4.97 20.33 2.08
N ALA A 220 -5.33 20.28 3.36
CA ALA A 220 -5.43 19.03 4.13
C ALA A 220 -6.53 18.10 3.59
N GLU A 221 -7.63 18.67 3.10
CA GLU A 221 -8.77 17.93 2.55
C GLU A 221 -8.35 17.06 1.38
N GLN A 222 -7.50 17.58 0.48
CA GLN A 222 -6.97 16.80 -0.65
C GLN A 222 -6.20 15.56 -0.20
N LEU A 223 -5.45 15.65 0.91
CA LEU A 223 -4.77 14.50 1.48
C LEU A 223 -5.74 13.53 2.13
N LYS A 224 -6.75 14.03 2.86
CA LYS A 224 -7.77 13.18 3.46
C LYS A 224 -8.47 12.34 2.41
N GLU A 225 -9.04 12.95 1.40
CA GLU A 225 -9.72 12.27 0.30
C GLU A 225 -8.79 11.22 -0.35
N ARG A 226 -7.57 11.64 -0.66
CA ARG A 226 -6.61 10.83 -1.39
C ARG A 226 -6.09 9.61 -0.61
N TYR A 227 -5.99 9.70 0.72
CA TYR A 227 -5.35 8.69 1.57
C TYR A 227 -6.27 8.02 2.58
N HIS A 228 -7.55 8.41 2.65
CA HIS A 228 -8.53 7.82 3.57
C HIS A 228 -8.58 6.28 3.44
N ALA A 229 -8.78 5.77 2.23
CA ALA A 229 -8.89 4.33 2.00
C ALA A 229 -7.60 3.59 2.42
N GLN A 230 -6.42 4.16 2.22
CA GLN A 230 -5.16 3.58 2.63
C GLN A 230 -5.10 3.39 4.14
N LEU A 231 -5.43 4.43 4.91
CA LEU A 231 -5.40 4.35 6.37
C LEU A 231 -6.52 3.46 6.94
N GLU A 232 -7.65 3.31 6.24
CA GLU A 232 -8.66 2.33 6.61
C GLU A 232 -8.14 0.90 6.50
N TYR A 233 -7.47 0.55 5.41
CA TYR A 233 -6.84 -0.77 5.28
C TYR A 233 -5.75 -1.01 6.33
N TYR A 234 -4.97 0.02 6.68
CA TYR A 234 -3.98 -0.07 7.75
C TYR A 234 -4.63 -0.31 9.11
N ALA A 235 -5.72 0.40 9.41
CA ALA A 235 -6.47 0.23 10.65
C ALA A 235 -7.07 -1.18 10.74
N GLN A 236 -7.77 -1.64 9.70
CA GLN A 236 -8.34 -2.98 9.65
C GLN A 236 -7.28 -4.07 9.85
N ALA A 237 -6.12 -3.94 9.21
CA ALA A 237 -5.02 -4.90 9.35
C ALA A 237 -4.50 -4.95 10.79
N LEU A 238 -4.31 -3.79 11.44
CA LEU A 238 -3.82 -3.72 12.81
C LEU A 238 -4.86 -4.21 13.83
N GLU A 239 -6.13 -3.85 13.65
CA GLU A 239 -7.22 -4.30 14.52
C GLU A 239 -7.39 -5.82 14.47
N GLY A 240 -7.32 -6.40 13.26
CA GLY A 240 -7.39 -7.86 13.08
C GLY A 240 -6.16 -8.60 13.62
N LEU A 241 -4.97 -7.99 13.56
CA LEU A 241 -3.74 -8.62 14.00
C LEU A 241 -3.50 -8.50 15.52
N LEU A 242 -3.80 -7.33 16.08
CA LEU A 242 -3.45 -6.98 17.46
C LEU A 242 -4.64 -7.07 18.42
N GLU A 243 -5.84 -7.29 17.90
CA GLU A 243 -7.11 -7.34 18.67
C GLU A 243 -7.31 -6.09 19.55
N LYS A 244 -6.86 -4.94 19.05
CA LYS A 244 -6.94 -3.63 19.70
C LYS A 244 -7.52 -2.59 18.75
N PRO A 245 -8.36 -1.66 19.24
CA PRO A 245 -8.94 -0.64 18.37
C PRO A 245 -7.88 0.37 17.92
N VAL A 246 -7.98 0.78 16.64
CA VAL A 246 -7.25 1.93 16.12
C VAL A 246 -8.06 3.19 16.43
N LYS A 247 -7.60 3.97 17.39
CA LYS A 247 -8.29 5.17 17.88
C LYS A 247 -8.04 6.42 17.05
N GLU A 248 -6.90 6.51 16.40
CA GLU A 248 -6.54 7.65 15.57
C GLU A 248 -5.80 7.20 14.31
N LYS A 249 -6.14 7.80 13.19
CA LYS A 249 -5.48 7.70 11.90
C LYS A 249 -4.97 9.08 11.53
N ILE A 250 -3.65 9.22 11.36
CA ILE A 250 -2.99 10.52 11.19
C ILE A 250 -2.15 10.49 9.92
N ILE A 251 -2.31 11.49 9.07
CA ILE A 251 -1.36 11.81 8.01
C ILE A 251 -0.50 12.96 8.49
N TYR A 252 0.82 12.82 8.45
CA TYR A 252 1.71 13.95 8.63
C TYR A 252 2.20 14.46 7.27
N SER A 253 1.81 15.65 6.92
CA SER A 253 2.25 16.31 5.70
C SER A 253 3.51 17.12 5.93
N PHE A 254 4.64 16.69 5.35
CA PHE A 254 5.88 17.46 5.36
C PHE A 254 5.81 18.72 4.49
N THR A 255 4.89 18.77 3.54
CA THR A 255 4.70 19.94 2.69
C THR A 255 3.87 21.01 3.38
N LEU A 256 2.75 20.62 4.01
CA LEU A 256 1.91 21.54 4.78
C LEU A 256 2.46 21.76 6.21
N ARG A 257 3.33 20.90 6.70
CA ARG A 257 3.92 20.88 8.05
C ARG A 257 2.87 20.77 9.14
N GLU A 258 1.88 19.92 8.92
CA GLU A 258 0.76 19.74 9.83
C GLU A 258 0.33 18.29 9.96
N GLU A 259 -0.37 18.00 11.06
CA GLU A 259 -1.02 16.73 11.36
C GLU A 259 -2.46 16.78 10.86
N ILE A 260 -2.85 15.82 10.06
CA ILE A 260 -4.18 15.70 9.48
C ILE A 260 -4.82 14.44 10.05
N ARG A 261 -5.86 14.60 10.84
CA ARG A 261 -6.62 13.49 11.44
C ARG A 261 -7.78 13.12 10.53
N LEU A 262 -7.97 11.81 10.38
CA LEU A 262 -9.05 11.20 9.63
C LEU A 262 -10.16 10.73 10.54
#